data_020b3e679d1ca0121b78909843ee9169
#
_entry.id   020b3e679d1ca0121b78909843ee9169
#
_cell.length_a   1.000
_cell.length_b   1.000
_cell.length_c   1.000
_cell.angle_alpha   90.00
_cell.angle_beta   90.00
_cell.angle_gamma   90.00
#
_symmetry.space_group_name_H-M   'P 1'
#
loop_
_entity.id
_entity.type
_entity.pdbx_description
1 polymer ?
#
loop_
_entity_poly.entity_id
_entity_poly.type
_entity_poly.pdbx_seq_one_letter_code
_entity_poly.pdbx_strand_id
1 'polypeptide(L)'
;LHLSDYVALETKKLYASAQIAQEGAMTIIENYLSEFKFPSEESKKLTKVALLNYCGAAILMPYKLFHKECIKQKYDLELLQNTFACTFEQIAHRVTCLQDPKLPAIPFHFLRVDVAGNISKRFSLSGIEIPRYGGACPRWNVYSAFSRPGVIQAAVSKMSNGEKYVCIARTVEKGVGRYGKKKSILSIGLGCQAKYAKDFVYTENLDLNDKKTEIPIGVSCRTCDRLDCSQRAFPPLHKKFDVDINNRGVSVYVTE
;
A
#
# COMPACT_ATOMS: atom_id res chain seq x y z
N LEU A 1 -33.36 17.00 -3.24
CA LEU A 1 -31.92 16.66 -3.31
C LEU A 1 -31.79 15.15 -3.42
N HIS A 2 -31.13 14.68 -4.45
CA HIS A 2 -30.88 13.26 -4.65
C HIS A 2 -29.95 12.75 -3.54
N LEU A 3 -30.09 11.51 -3.08
CA LEU A 3 -29.27 10.92 -2.00
C LEU A 3 -27.76 11.08 -2.28
N SER A 4 -27.35 10.97 -3.56
CA SER A 4 -25.98 11.20 -4.03
C SER A 4 -25.46 12.61 -3.78
N ASP A 5 -26.34 13.62 -3.94
CA ASP A 5 -25.98 15.03 -3.74
C ASP A 5 -25.83 15.36 -2.26
N TYR A 6 -26.67 14.76 -1.43
CA TYR A 6 -26.57 14.90 0.03
C TYR A 6 -25.26 14.29 0.55
N VAL A 7 -24.91 13.05 0.15
CA VAL A 7 -23.65 12.39 0.51
C VAL A 7 -22.44 13.20 0.04
N ALA A 8 -22.48 13.72 -1.17
CA ALA A 8 -21.40 14.57 -1.68
C ALA A 8 -21.24 15.87 -0.89
N LEU A 9 -22.33 16.47 -0.44
CA LEU A 9 -22.32 17.68 0.38
C LEU A 9 -21.74 17.42 1.77
N GLU A 10 -22.18 16.36 2.44
CA GLU A 10 -21.65 15.98 3.76
C GLU A 10 -20.16 15.62 3.70
N THR A 11 -19.72 14.91 2.65
CA THR A 11 -18.31 14.63 2.42
C THR A 11 -17.51 15.92 2.27
N LYS A 12 -18.01 16.91 1.51
CA LYS A 12 -17.35 18.22 1.37
C LYS A 12 -17.24 18.96 2.71
N LYS A 13 -18.29 18.92 3.53
CA LYS A 13 -18.28 19.54 4.87
C LYS A 13 -17.23 18.87 5.78
N LEU A 14 -17.14 17.54 5.76
CA LEU A 14 -16.12 16.80 6.53
C LEU A 14 -14.71 17.17 6.10
N TYR A 15 -14.44 17.27 4.79
CA TYR A 15 -13.14 17.70 4.29
C TYR A 15 -12.83 19.14 4.68
N ALA A 16 -13.79 20.06 4.58
CA ALA A 16 -13.58 21.45 5.00
C ALA A 16 -13.30 21.55 6.50
N SER A 17 -14.01 20.80 7.34
CA SER A 17 -13.76 20.75 8.78
C SER A 17 -12.37 20.18 9.11
N ALA A 18 -11.95 19.14 8.40
CA ALA A 18 -10.62 18.56 8.55
C ALA A 18 -9.52 19.53 8.10
N GLN A 19 -9.76 20.31 7.05
CA GLN A 19 -8.80 21.34 6.60
C GLN A 19 -8.67 22.47 7.63
N ILE A 20 -9.76 22.98 8.16
CA ILE A 20 -9.74 24.02 9.23
C ILE A 20 -8.98 23.51 10.45
N ALA A 21 -9.26 22.28 10.89
CA ALA A 21 -8.56 21.72 12.04
C ALA A 21 -7.08 21.42 11.75
N GLN A 22 -6.75 21.08 10.50
CA GLN A 22 -5.37 20.92 10.04
C GLN A 22 -4.61 22.25 10.08
N GLU A 23 -5.25 23.36 9.68
CA GLU A 23 -4.70 24.71 9.78
C GLU A 23 -4.48 25.10 11.25
N GLY A 24 -5.41 24.80 12.14
CA GLY A 24 -5.28 24.99 13.59
C GLY A 24 -4.12 24.18 14.22
N ALA A 25 -3.80 23.00 13.67
CA ALA A 25 -2.68 22.21 14.11
C ALA A 25 -1.30 22.71 13.60
N MET A 26 -1.27 23.68 12.69
CA MET A 26 -0.05 24.13 12.03
C MET A 26 1.02 24.60 13.04
N THR A 27 0.62 25.44 14.00
CA THR A 27 1.52 25.97 15.04
C THR A 27 2.09 24.85 15.92
N ILE A 28 1.25 23.88 16.27
CA ILE A 28 1.68 22.71 17.08
C ILE A 28 2.71 21.90 16.32
N ILE A 29 2.48 21.65 15.02
CA ILE A 29 3.40 20.92 14.16
C ILE A 29 4.70 21.68 13.98
N GLU A 30 4.66 23.00 13.80
CA GLU A 30 5.85 23.83 13.65
C GLU A 30 6.71 23.82 14.93
N ASN A 31 6.08 23.96 16.10
CA ASN A 31 6.77 23.86 17.39
C ASN A 31 7.42 22.49 17.55
N TYR A 32 6.70 21.41 17.25
CA TYR A 32 7.24 20.05 17.30
C TYR A 32 8.43 19.87 16.36
N LEU A 33 8.34 20.34 15.11
CA LEU A 33 9.43 20.23 14.14
C LEU A 33 10.66 21.08 14.52
N SER A 34 10.50 22.12 15.33
CA SER A 34 11.63 22.94 15.79
C SER A 34 12.57 22.21 16.75
N GLU A 35 12.10 21.13 17.39
CA GLU A 35 12.89 20.30 18.30
C GLU A 35 13.86 19.35 17.56
N PHE A 36 13.72 19.21 16.23
CA PHE A 36 14.52 18.28 15.43
C PHE A 36 15.48 18.98 14.48
N LYS A 37 16.66 18.38 14.30
CA LYS A 37 17.60 18.77 13.24
C LYS A 37 17.26 18.02 11.96
N PHE A 38 17.04 18.76 10.90
CA PHE A 38 16.78 18.21 9.57
C PHE A 38 18.02 18.34 8.68
N PRO A 39 18.28 17.36 7.77
CA PRO A 39 19.41 17.43 6.85
C PRO A 39 19.25 18.56 5.80
N SER A 40 18.03 19.00 5.52
CA SER A 40 17.73 20.14 4.64
C SER A 40 16.37 20.76 4.94
N GLU A 41 16.13 21.98 4.47
CA GLU A 41 14.83 22.65 4.56
C GLU A 41 13.72 21.89 3.79
N GLU A 42 14.08 21.23 2.68
CA GLU A 42 13.15 20.38 1.92
C GLU A 42 12.70 19.18 2.75
N SER A 43 13.62 18.54 3.48
CA SER A 43 13.29 17.44 4.40
C SER A 43 12.32 17.90 5.49
N LYS A 44 12.53 19.08 6.05
CA LYS A 44 11.62 19.68 7.06
C LYS A 44 10.24 19.94 6.47
N LYS A 45 10.17 20.53 5.27
CA LYS A 45 8.90 20.77 4.56
C LYS A 45 8.16 19.47 4.25
N LEU A 46 8.85 18.44 3.77
CA LEU A 46 8.25 17.13 3.50
C LEU A 46 7.71 16.47 4.76
N THR A 47 8.44 16.56 5.87
CA THR A 47 7.97 16.06 7.18
C THR A 47 6.74 16.82 7.65
N LYS A 48 6.71 18.15 7.50
CA LYS A 48 5.55 18.98 7.81
C LYS A 48 4.31 18.53 7.00
N VAL A 49 4.45 18.33 5.70
CA VAL A 49 3.36 17.84 4.84
C VAL A 49 2.87 16.45 5.29
N ALA A 50 3.78 15.56 5.67
CA ALA A 50 3.41 14.23 6.17
C ALA A 50 2.60 14.31 7.49
N LEU A 51 3.01 15.16 8.43
CA LEU A 51 2.31 15.37 9.70
C LEU A 51 0.95 16.04 9.50
N LEU A 52 0.84 17.02 8.61
CA LEU A 52 -0.44 17.66 8.27
C LEU A 52 -1.41 16.64 7.66
N ASN A 53 -0.95 15.78 6.74
CA ASN A 53 -1.77 14.71 6.17
C ASN A 53 -2.21 13.69 7.23
N TYR A 54 -1.31 13.35 8.17
CA TYR A 54 -1.67 12.48 9.29
C TYR A 54 -2.73 13.12 10.18
N CYS A 55 -2.58 14.41 10.52
CA CYS A 55 -3.53 15.15 11.32
C CYS A 55 -4.93 15.19 10.67
N GLY A 56 -5.00 15.53 9.37
CA GLY A 56 -6.26 15.51 8.63
C GLY A 56 -6.91 14.12 8.60
N ALA A 57 -6.11 13.08 8.39
CA ALA A 57 -6.61 11.70 8.45
C ALA A 57 -7.10 11.31 9.86
N ALA A 58 -6.42 11.79 10.92
CA ALA A 58 -6.83 11.52 12.31
C ALA A 58 -8.15 12.19 12.69
N ILE A 59 -8.45 13.33 12.10
CA ILE A 59 -9.72 14.05 12.30
C ILE A 59 -10.86 13.32 11.60
N LEU A 60 -10.66 12.93 10.33
CA LEU A 60 -11.66 12.19 9.56
C LEU A 60 -11.91 10.78 10.10
N MET A 61 -10.88 10.15 10.63
CA MET A 61 -10.86 8.78 11.15
C MET A 61 -10.25 8.75 12.54
N PRO A 62 -10.99 9.19 13.60
CA PRO A 62 -10.49 9.22 14.97
C PRO A 62 -10.03 7.84 15.43
N TYR A 63 -8.88 7.76 16.11
CA TYR A 63 -8.17 6.51 16.37
C TYR A 63 -9.05 5.41 16.95
N LYS A 64 -9.68 5.66 18.11
CA LYS A 64 -10.48 4.65 18.82
C LYS A 64 -11.67 4.14 18.00
N LEU A 65 -12.38 5.06 17.34
CA LEU A 65 -13.52 4.71 16.49
C LEU A 65 -13.07 3.93 15.26
N PHE A 66 -12.04 4.41 14.58
CA PHE A 66 -11.51 3.77 13.39
C PHE A 66 -10.94 2.37 13.70
N HIS A 67 -10.17 2.22 14.79
CA HIS A 67 -9.66 0.94 15.26
C HIS A 67 -10.80 -0.05 15.54
N LYS A 68 -11.84 0.38 16.27
CA LYS A 68 -13.01 -0.46 16.57
C LYS A 68 -13.69 -0.96 15.29
N GLU A 69 -13.91 -0.08 14.32
CA GLU A 69 -14.55 -0.46 13.05
C GLU A 69 -13.62 -1.35 12.20
N CYS A 70 -12.30 -1.12 12.19
CA CYS A 70 -11.35 -2.01 11.54
C CYS A 70 -11.43 -3.45 12.06
N ILE A 71 -11.44 -3.65 13.37
CA ILE A 71 -11.54 -4.98 13.98
C ILE A 71 -12.89 -5.62 13.65
N LYS A 72 -13.98 -4.88 13.85
CA LYS A 72 -15.36 -5.35 13.62
C LYS A 72 -15.57 -5.80 12.17
N GLN A 73 -15.00 -5.09 11.21
CA GLN A 73 -15.16 -5.34 9.78
C GLN A 73 -14.00 -6.17 9.19
N LYS A 74 -13.15 -6.77 10.03
CA LYS A 74 -11.94 -7.53 9.61
C LYS A 74 -11.15 -6.79 8.53
N TYR A 75 -10.99 -5.47 8.70
CA TYR A 75 -10.27 -4.60 7.77
C TYR A 75 -10.82 -4.60 6.33
N ASP A 76 -12.13 -4.74 6.15
CA ASP A 76 -12.76 -4.53 4.85
C ASP A 76 -12.67 -3.05 4.45
N LEU A 77 -11.79 -2.75 3.48
CA LEU A 77 -11.50 -1.37 3.10
C LEU A 77 -12.69 -0.70 2.40
N GLU A 78 -13.55 -1.46 1.70
CA GLU A 78 -14.73 -0.91 1.03
C GLU A 78 -15.83 -0.55 2.03
N LEU A 79 -16.07 -1.40 3.03
CA LEU A 79 -16.98 -1.06 4.13
C LEU A 79 -16.45 0.12 4.95
N LEU A 80 -15.15 0.17 5.24
CA LEU A 80 -14.53 1.30 5.93
C LEU A 80 -14.61 2.60 5.11
N GLN A 81 -14.47 2.54 3.76
CA GLN A 81 -14.70 3.69 2.89
C GLN A 81 -16.11 4.27 3.07
N ASN A 82 -17.12 3.42 3.08
CA ASN A 82 -18.50 3.82 3.25
C ASN A 82 -18.74 4.40 4.65
N THR A 83 -18.17 3.77 5.68
CA THR A 83 -18.34 4.20 7.08
C THR A 83 -17.74 5.58 7.34
N PHE A 84 -16.56 5.87 6.77
CA PHE A 84 -15.82 7.11 7.05
C PHE A 84 -15.86 8.13 5.90
N ALA A 85 -16.56 7.85 4.81
CA ALA A 85 -16.64 8.67 3.60
C ALA A 85 -15.24 9.10 3.07
N CYS A 86 -14.26 8.19 3.18
CA CYS A 86 -12.87 8.41 2.76
C CYS A 86 -12.53 7.58 1.53
N THR A 87 -11.49 7.97 0.80
CA THR A 87 -11.03 7.21 -0.37
C THR A 87 -10.31 5.92 0.04
N PHE A 88 -10.28 4.93 -0.86
CA PHE A 88 -9.57 3.66 -0.64
C PHE A 88 -8.11 3.88 -0.18
N GLU A 89 -7.39 4.80 -0.83
CA GLU A 89 -6.01 5.12 -0.43
C GLU A 89 -5.93 5.72 0.97
N GLN A 90 -6.87 6.60 1.35
CA GLN A 90 -6.89 7.20 2.69
C GLN A 90 -7.15 6.15 3.77
N ILE A 91 -8.11 5.25 3.55
CA ILE A 91 -8.40 4.14 4.46
C ILE A 91 -7.18 3.22 4.58
N ALA A 92 -6.64 2.74 3.45
CA ALA A 92 -5.48 1.84 3.45
C ALA A 92 -4.26 2.46 4.15
N HIS A 93 -4.03 3.77 3.95
CA HIS A 93 -2.95 4.47 4.64
C HIS A 93 -3.23 4.65 6.13
N ARG A 94 -4.48 5.00 6.51
CA ARG A 94 -4.86 5.18 7.92
C ARG A 94 -4.74 3.89 8.72
N VAL A 95 -5.08 2.75 8.14
CA VAL A 95 -4.91 1.43 8.76
C VAL A 95 -3.46 1.21 9.19
N THR A 96 -2.47 1.62 8.39
CA THR A 96 -1.05 1.49 8.76
C THR A 96 -0.62 2.39 9.93
N CYS A 97 -1.43 3.39 10.27
CA CYS A 97 -1.14 4.32 11.37
C CYS A 97 -1.69 3.87 12.74
N LEU A 98 -2.33 2.70 12.81
CA LEU A 98 -2.89 2.15 14.06
C LEU A 98 -1.79 1.47 14.89
N GLN A 99 -0.94 2.28 15.55
CA GLN A 99 0.27 1.83 16.23
C GLN A 99 0.27 2.14 17.74
N ASP A 100 -0.87 2.45 18.33
CA ASP A 100 -0.97 2.65 19.80
C ASP A 100 -0.69 1.31 20.52
N PRO A 101 0.32 1.21 21.38
CA PRO A 101 0.62 -0.02 22.11
C PRO A 101 -0.54 -0.51 22.99
N LYS A 102 -1.43 0.39 23.41
CA LYS A 102 -2.63 0.06 24.21
C LYS A 102 -3.80 -0.47 23.37
N LEU A 103 -3.80 -0.17 22.09
CA LEU A 103 -4.82 -0.61 21.12
C LEU A 103 -4.14 -1.06 19.81
N PRO A 104 -3.37 -2.17 19.86
CA PRO A 104 -2.59 -2.62 18.71
C PRO A 104 -3.51 -3.09 17.58
N ALA A 105 -3.09 -2.83 16.36
CA ALA A 105 -3.70 -3.35 15.15
C ALA A 105 -2.74 -4.26 14.38
N ILE A 106 -3.21 -4.89 13.31
CA ILE A 106 -2.37 -5.68 12.42
C ILE A 106 -1.25 -4.78 11.85
N PRO A 107 0.03 -5.18 11.94
CA PRO A 107 1.12 -4.46 11.31
C PRO A 107 1.07 -4.63 9.79
N PHE A 108 0.52 -3.65 9.10
CA PHE A 108 0.42 -3.66 7.65
C PHE A 108 1.64 -3.01 6.98
N HIS A 109 1.89 -3.40 5.73
CA HIS A 109 2.66 -2.63 4.78
C HIS A 109 1.73 -2.00 3.73
N PHE A 110 2.15 -0.88 3.20
CA PHE A 110 1.43 -0.10 2.20
C PHE A 110 2.36 0.25 1.04
N LEU A 111 1.84 0.16 -0.16
CA LEU A 111 2.51 0.53 -1.40
C LEU A 111 1.57 1.32 -2.31
N ARG A 112 2.13 2.32 -2.99
CA ARG A 112 1.46 2.97 -4.12
C ARG A 112 2.41 3.02 -5.30
N VAL A 113 1.99 2.43 -6.41
CA VAL A 113 2.77 2.36 -7.64
C VAL A 113 1.99 2.95 -8.81
N ASP A 114 2.71 3.50 -9.78
CA ASP A 114 2.14 3.90 -11.07
C ASP A 114 2.22 2.76 -12.10
N VAL A 115 1.66 2.98 -13.29
CA VAL A 115 1.64 1.98 -14.38
C VAL A 115 3.04 1.63 -14.89
N ALA A 116 4.02 2.50 -14.71
CA ALA A 116 5.42 2.25 -15.07
C ALA A 116 6.19 1.48 -13.99
N GLY A 117 5.54 1.16 -12.85
CA GLY A 117 6.14 0.41 -11.75
C GLY A 117 6.91 1.28 -10.75
N ASN A 118 6.84 2.61 -10.84
CA ASN A 118 7.48 3.48 -9.87
C ASN A 118 6.74 3.47 -8.54
N ILE A 119 7.49 3.25 -7.44
CA ILE A 119 6.94 3.30 -6.09
C ILE A 119 6.91 4.75 -5.63
N SER A 120 5.72 5.36 -5.60
CA SER A 120 5.51 6.76 -5.23
C SER A 120 5.18 6.97 -3.75
N LYS A 121 4.78 5.90 -3.04
CA LYS A 121 4.53 5.89 -1.59
C LYS A 121 4.74 4.50 -1.05
N ARG A 122 5.39 4.40 0.10
CA ARG A 122 5.63 3.12 0.76
C ARG A 122 5.69 3.30 2.27
N PHE A 123 5.25 2.26 2.96
CA PHE A 123 5.36 2.13 4.40
C PHE A 123 5.34 0.65 4.78
N SER A 124 6.16 0.20 5.72
CA SER A 124 6.17 -1.20 6.13
C SER A 124 6.34 -1.33 7.63
N LEU A 125 5.37 -2.02 8.26
CA LEU A 125 5.42 -2.52 9.63
C LEU A 125 5.32 -4.03 9.70
N SER A 126 4.98 -4.67 8.58
CA SER A 126 4.82 -6.12 8.50
C SER A 126 6.14 -6.90 8.42
N GLY A 127 7.26 -6.20 8.29
CA GLY A 127 8.57 -6.81 8.09
C GLY A 127 8.93 -7.07 6.63
N ILE A 128 8.00 -6.91 5.68
CA ILE A 128 8.33 -7.06 4.25
C ILE A 128 9.30 -5.96 3.82
N GLU A 129 10.35 -6.36 3.13
CA GLU A 129 11.31 -5.43 2.55
C GLU A 129 10.75 -4.81 1.27
N ILE A 130 10.72 -3.47 1.22
CA ILE A 130 10.30 -2.71 0.05
C ILE A 130 11.52 -1.97 -0.49
N PRO A 131 11.87 -2.12 -1.80
CA PRO A 131 13.06 -1.49 -2.34
C PRO A 131 12.97 0.03 -2.23
N ARG A 132 14.10 0.67 -1.91
CA ARG A 132 14.19 2.13 -1.84
C ARG A 132 14.31 2.77 -3.21
N TYR A 133 14.98 2.09 -4.13
CA TYR A 133 15.30 2.56 -5.47
C TYR A 133 14.99 1.47 -6.49
N GLY A 134 14.51 1.87 -7.66
CA GLY A 134 14.10 0.95 -8.71
C GLY A 134 12.73 0.30 -8.49
N GLY A 135 12.39 -0.64 -9.35
CA GLY A 135 11.14 -1.40 -9.27
C GLY A 135 11.23 -2.53 -8.25
N ALA A 136 10.08 -2.86 -7.66
CA ALA A 136 9.94 -4.08 -6.87
C ALA A 136 9.88 -5.33 -7.77
N CYS A 137 9.84 -6.50 -7.15
CA CYS A 137 9.67 -7.75 -7.88
C CYS A 137 8.41 -7.69 -8.78
N PRO A 138 8.51 -8.00 -10.08
CA PRO A 138 7.38 -7.90 -11.02
C PRO A 138 6.21 -8.84 -10.67
N ARG A 139 6.42 -9.80 -9.78
CA ARG A 139 5.38 -10.73 -9.31
C ARG A 139 4.53 -10.18 -8.15
N TRP A 140 4.78 -8.98 -7.68
CA TRP A 140 3.92 -8.37 -6.66
C TRP A 140 2.54 -8.04 -7.25
N ASN A 141 1.47 -8.36 -6.50
CA ASN A 141 0.09 -8.18 -6.96
C ASN A 141 -0.29 -6.72 -7.25
N VAL A 142 0.45 -5.74 -6.77
CA VAL A 142 0.26 -4.32 -7.12
C VAL A 142 0.42 -4.05 -8.62
N TYR A 143 1.21 -4.86 -9.32
CA TYR A 143 1.39 -4.72 -10.77
C TYR A 143 0.27 -5.42 -11.54
N SER A 144 -0.15 -6.60 -11.12
CA SER A 144 -1.26 -7.32 -11.76
C SER A 144 -2.60 -6.59 -11.59
N ALA A 145 -2.76 -5.74 -10.58
CA ALA A 145 -3.97 -4.96 -10.35
C ALA A 145 -4.34 -4.04 -11.54
N PHE A 146 -3.38 -3.63 -12.35
CA PHE A 146 -3.65 -2.83 -13.56
C PHE A 146 -4.39 -3.61 -14.64
N SER A 147 -4.34 -4.95 -14.66
CA SER A 147 -5.08 -5.77 -15.61
C SER A 147 -6.58 -5.86 -15.30
N ARG A 148 -6.98 -5.53 -14.06
CA ARG A 148 -8.39 -5.52 -13.61
C ARG A 148 -8.67 -4.26 -12.80
N PRO A 149 -8.73 -3.09 -13.44
CA PRO A 149 -8.87 -1.81 -12.77
C PRO A 149 -10.10 -1.74 -11.85
N GLY A 150 -9.92 -1.16 -10.66
CA GLY A 150 -10.99 -0.98 -9.67
C GLY A 150 -11.37 -2.23 -8.86
N VAL A 151 -10.86 -3.40 -9.22
CA VAL A 151 -11.15 -4.66 -8.52
C VAL A 151 -10.06 -4.96 -7.49
N ILE A 152 -10.45 -5.29 -6.26
CA ILE A 152 -9.51 -5.76 -5.23
C ILE A 152 -9.06 -7.18 -5.59
N GLN A 153 -7.76 -7.35 -5.72
CA GLN A 153 -7.12 -8.65 -5.96
C GLN A 153 -6.33 -9.05 -4.71
N ALA A 154 -6.67 -10.19 -4.12
CA ALA A 154 -5.95 -10.76 -2.99
C ALA A 154 -4.98 -11.85 -3.46
N ALA A 155 -3.83 -11.95 -2.79
CA ALA A 155 -2.80 -12.94 -3.10
C ALA A 155 -2.02 -13.35 -1.85
N VAL A 156 -1.57 -14.61 -1.84
CA VAL A 156 -0.59 -15.10 -0.87
C VAL A 156 0.79 -14.99 -1.50
N SER A 157 1.64 -14.18 -0.91
CA SER A 157 3.00 -13.92 -1.38
C SER A 157 4.01 -14.59 -0.46
N LYS A 158 5.00 -15.28 -1.04
CA LYS A 158 6.07 -15.95 -0.28
C LYS A 158 7.43 -15.40 -0.66
N MET A 159 8.12 -14.81 0.31
CA MET A 159 9.48 -14.30 0.15
C MET A 159 10.50 -15.45 0.05
N SER A 160 11.72 -15.13 -0.40
CA SER A 160 12.82 -16.12 -0.50
C SER A 160 13.27 -16.68 0.85
N ASN A 161 13.11 -15.91 1.93
CA ASN A 161 13.37 -16.35 3.31
C ASN A 161 12.29 -17.28 3.89
N GLY A 162 11.23 -17.58 3.11
CA GLY A 162 10.12 -18.44 3.52
C GLY A 162 8.95 -17.72 4.18
N GLU A 163 9.07 -16.43 4.52
CA GLU A 163 7.98 -15.65 5.10
C GLU A 163 6.82 -15.49 4.12
N LYS A 164 5.61 -15.64 4.65
CA LYS A 164 4.37 -15.51 3.88
C LYS A 164 3.61 -14.23 4.26
N TYR A 165 3.08 -13.59 3.25
CA TYR A 165 2.26 -12.39 3.39
C TYR A 165 0.94 -12.56 2.65
N VAL A 166 -0.13 -12.01 3.21
CA VAL A 166 -1.37 -11.79 2.49
C VAL A 166 -1.40 -10.34 2.04
N CYS A 167 -1.55 -10.15 0.74
CA CYS A 167 -1.52 -8.84 0.11
C CYS A 167 -2.78 -8.63 -0.73
N ILE A 168 -3.37 -7.45 -0.63
CA ILE A 168 -4.40 -6.98 -1.56
C ILE A 168 -3.86 -5.85 -2.41
N ALA A 169 -4.38 -5.72 -3.62
CA ALA A 169 -4.08 -4.59 -4.49
C ALA A 169 -5.31 -4.18 -5.29
N ARG A 170 -5.49 -2.87 -5.46
CA ARG A 170 -6.56 -2.27 -6.25
C ARG A 170 -6.07 -1.00 -6.91
N THR A 171 -6.46 -0.77 -8.16
CA THR A 171 -6.20 0.52 -8.81
C THR A 171 -7.19 1.59 -8.37
N VAL A 172 -6.69 2.80 -8.28
CA VAL A 172 -7.47 4.02 -8.02
C VAL A 172 -7.15 5.07 -9.08
N GLU A 173 -8.15 5.85 -9.46
CA GLU A 173 -7.97 6.97 -10.35
C GLU A 173 -7.71 8.25 -9.57
N LYS A 174 -6.76 9.06 -10.02
CA LYS A 174 -6.43 10.38 -9.47
C LYS A 174 -6.55 11.45 -10.52
N GLY A 175 -7.08 12.59 -10.13
CA GLY A 175 -7.23 13.77 -10.98
C GLY A 175 -8.66 14.25 -11.09
N VAL A 176 -8.81 15.49 -11.57
CA VAL A 176 -10.13 16.09 -11.78
C VAL A 176 -10.75 15.47 -13.04
N GLY A 177 -11.94 14.89 -12.89
CA GLY A 177 -12.70 14.30 -13.98
C GLY A 177 -13.21 15.37 -14.97
N ARG A 178 -12.33 15.80 -15.91
CA ARG A 178 -12.71 16.67 -17.02
C ARG A 178 -12.58 15.88 -18.32
N TYR A 179 -13.57 15.98 -19.18
CA TYR A 179 -13.51 15.40 -20.53
C TYR A 179 -12.21 15.79 -21.25
N GLY A 180 -11.54 14.84 -21.87
CA GLY A 180 -10.28 15.06 -22.59
C GLY A 180 -9.02 15.14 -21.69
N LYS A 181 -9.11 15.15 -20.35
CA LYS A 181 -7.95 15.03 -19.47
C LYS A 181 -7.78 13.59 -18.98
N LYS A 182 -6.59 13.02 -19.21
CA LYS A 182 -6.24 11.70 -18.69
C LYS A 182 -6.13 11.77 -17.16
N LYS A 183 -6.80 10.86 -16.48
CA LYS A 183 -6.59 10.60 -15.05
C LYS A 183 -5.34 9.74 -14.86
N SER A 184 -4.60 9.97 -13.79
CA SER A 184 -3.53 9.07 -13.39
C SER A 184 -4.13 7.84 -12.73
N ILE A 185 -3.73 6.65 -13.16
CA ILE A 185 -4.12 5.38 -12.55
C ILE A 185 -2.95 4.94 -11.68
N LEU A 186 -3.24 4.70 -10.40
CA LEU A 186 -2.28 4.22 -9.41
C LEU A 186 -2.78 2.91 -8.82
N SER A 187 -1.90 1.98 -8.52
CA SER A 187 -2.22 0.78 -7.78
C SER A 187 -1.85 0.96 -6.31
N ILE A 188 -2.79 0.66 -5.43
CA ILE A 188 -2.63 0.68 -3.97
C ILE A 188 -2.54 -0.76 -3.49
N GLY A 189 -1.42 -1.09 -2.84
CA GLY A 189 -1.21 -2.37 -2.18
C GLY A 189 -1.25 -2.22 -0.66
N LEU A 190 -1.92 -3.15 0.01
CA LEU A 190 -1.91 -3.30 1.46
C LEU A 190 -1.70 -4.77 1.78
N GLY A 191 -0.89 -5.08 2.79
CA GLY A 191 -0.70 -6.47 3.18
C GLY A 191 -0.11 -6.62 4.58
N CYS A 192 -0.20 -7.84 5.11
CA CYS A 192 0.31 -8.21 6.42
C CYS A 192 0.94 -9.60 6.37
N GLN A 193 1.62 -10.00 7.45
CA GLN A 193 2.09 -11.39 7.59
C GLN A 193 0.91 -12.35 7.62
N ALA A 194 1.07 -13.52 7.01
CA ALA A 194 0.02 -14.55 6.90
C ALA A 194 -0.53 -15.04 8.26
N LYS A 195 0.21 -14.87 9.36
CA LYS A 195 -0.28 -15.20 10.71
C LYS A 195 -1.52 -14.40 11.13
N TYR A 196 -1.76 -13.24 10.51
CA TYR A 196 -2.92 -12.38 10.76
C TYR A 196 -4.09 -12.65 9.79
N ALA A 197 -3.97 -13.64 8.93
CA ALA A 197 -4.93 -13.91 7.87
C ALA A 197 -6.37 -14.08 8.38
N LYS A 198 -6.57 -14.78 9.50
CA LYS A 198 -7.91 -15.00 10.11
C LYS A 198 -8.66 -13.70 10.45
N ASP A 199 -7.92 -12.61 10.67
CA ASP A 199 -8.45 -11.31 11.05
C ASP A 199 -8.55 -10.34 9.85
N PHE A 200 -8.30 -10.83 8.61
CA PHE A 200 -8.29 -10.04 7.38
C PHE A 200 -9.26 -10.63 6.36
N VAL A 201 -10.39 -9.96 6.10
CA VAL A 201 -11.53 -10.48 5.33
C VAL A 201 -11.14 -11.04 3.96
N TYR A 202 -10.16 -10.48 3.30
CA TYR A 202 -9.73 -10.86 1.95
C TYR A 202 -9.05 -12.23 1.87
N THR A 203 -8.89 -12.91 3.01
CA THR A 203 -8.34 -14.27 3.07
C THR A 203 -9.41 -15.35 3.10
N GLU A 204 -10.69 -15.01 3.27
CA GLU A 204 -11.77 -15.99 3.43
C GLU A 204 -11.89 -16.97 2.24
N ASN A 205 -11.48 -16.52 1.05
CA ASN A 205 -11.47 -17.34 -0.17
C ASN A 205 -10.07 -17.79 -0.60
N LEU A 206 -9.05 -17.70 0.28
CA LEU A 206 -7.68 -18.09 -0.02
C LEU A 206 -7.29 -19.32 0.81
N ASP A 207 -6.89 -20.40 0.16
CA ASP A 207 -6.26 -21.52 0.85
C ASP A 207 -4.78 -21.18 1.14
N LEU A 208 -4.51 -20.82 2.39
CA LEU A 208 -3.16 -20.46 2.86
C LEU A 208 -2.21 -21.66 2.96
N ASN A 209 -2.72 -22.90 2.89
CA ASN A 209 -1.94 -24.12 2.97
C ASN A 209 -1.64 -24.72 1.59
N ASP A 210 -2.38 -24.32 0.57
CA ASP A 210 -2.11 -24.75 -0.81
C ASP A 210 -0.88 -24.04 -1.38
N LYS A 211 0.21 -24.78 -1.53
CA LYS A 211 1.45 -24.26 -2.12
C LYS A 211 1.29 -23.75 -3.56
N LYS A 212 0.25 -24.21 -4.28
CA LYS A 212 0.00 -23.78 -5.66
C LYS A 212 -0.54 -22.36 -5.74
N THR A 213 -1.19 -21.88 -4.68
CA THR A 213 -1.71 -20.51 -4.60
C THR A 213 -0.64 -19.50 -4.15
N GLU A 214 0.49 -19.98 -3.60
CA GLU A 214 1.58 -19.14 -3.17
C GLU A 214 2.32 -18.52 -4.36
N ILE A 215 2.37 -17.19 -4.41
CA ILE A 215 3.15 -16.46 -5.40
C ILE A 215 4.57 -16.26 -4.84
N PRO A 216 5.59 -16.93 -5.41
CA PRO A 216 6.97 -16.69 -4.99
C PRO A 216 7.42 -15.30 -5.45
N ILE A 217 7.77 -14.45 -4.49
CA ILE A 217 8.20 -13.06 -4.70
C ILE A 217 9.60 -12.83 -4.13
N GLY A 218 10.23 -11.74 -4.54
CA GLY A 218 11.45 -11.19 -3.96
C GLY A 218 11.30 -9.69 -3.66
N VAL A 219 12.37 -9.03 -3.23
CA VAL A 219 12.41 -7.57 -3.07
C VAL A 219 12.55 -6.92 -4.45
N SER A 220 13.60 -7.25 -5.17
CA SER A 220 13.84 -6.84 -6.56
C SER A 220 14.60 -7.95 -7.29
N CYS A 221 14.59 -7.97 -8.63
CA CYS A 221 15.30 -9.00 -9.39
C CYS A 221 16.80 -9.01 -9.10
N ARG A 222 17.41 -7.83 -8.88
CA ARG A 222 18.86 -7.69 -8.66
C ARG A 222 19.34 -8.29 -7.35
N THR A 223 18.48 -8.28 -6.31
CA THR A 223 18.80 -8.80 -4.97
C THR A 223 18.10 -10.12 -4.66
N CYS A 224 17.35 -10.68 -5.60
CA CYS A 224 16.57 -11.90 -5.40
C CYS A 224 17.43 -13.15 -5.61
N ASP A 225 17.41 -14.06 -4.63
CA ASP A 225 18.13 -15.33 -4.66
C ASP A 225 17.54 -16.41 -5.57
N ARG A 226 16.30 -16.22 -6.04
CA ARG A 226 15.61 -17.20 -6.88
C ARG A 226 16.22 -17.20 -8.28
N LEU A 227 16.77 -18.31 -8.71
CA LEU A 227 17.33 -18.47 -10.06
C LEU A 227 16.30 -19.03 -11.05
N ASP A 228 15.27 -19.71 -10.55
CA ASP A 228 14.19 -20.39 -11.30
C ASP A 228 13.00 -19.48 -11.69
N CYS A 229 13.15 -18.17 -11.60
CA CYS A 229 12.04 -17.24 -11.82
C CYS A 229 11.88 -16.87 -13.29
N SER A 230 10.85 -17.39 -13.96
CA SER A 230 10.50 -17.09 -15.35
C SER A 230 10.21 -15.61 -15.66
N GLN A 231 9.91 -14.79 -14.63
CA GLN A 231 9.65 -13.35 -14.76
C GLN A 231 10.83 -12.48 -14.32
N ARG A 232 12.03 -13.05 -14.19
CA ARG A 232 13.23 -12.30 -13.85
C ARG A 232 13.55 -11.28 -14.94
N ALA A 233 13.55 -9.99 -14.57
CA ALA A 233 13.82 -8.90 -15.51
C ALA A 233 15.30 -8.46 -15.53
N PHE A 234 16.07 -8.79 -14.48
CA PHE A 234 17.48 -8.39 -14.35
C PHE A 234 18.33 -9.52 -13.77
N PRO A 235 19.61 -9.65 -14.14
CA PRO A 235 20.51 -10.61 -13.54
C PRO A 235 20.72 -10.31 -12.05
N PRO A 236 20.98 -11.34 -11.21
CA PRO A 236 21.32 -11.15 -9.80
C PRO A 236 22.69 -10.49 -9.67
N LEU A 237 22.83 -9.53 -8.73
CA LEU A 237 24.10 -8.82 -8.52
C LEU A 237 25.15 -9.65 -7.77
N HIS A 238 24.72 -10.60 -6.95
CA HIS A 238 25.54 -11.35 -6.00
C HIS A 238 25.76 -12.82 -6.39
N LYS A 239 25.22 -13.24 -7.53
CA LYS A 239 25.37 -14.61 -8.04
C LYS A 239 25.81 -14.58 -9.50
N LYS A 240 26.70 -15.52 -9.86
CA LYS A 240 26.94 -15.81 -11.26
C LYS A 240 25.67 -16.42 -11.85
N PHE A 241 25.29 -15.99 -13.02
CA PHE A 241 24.24 -16.63 -13.81
C PHE A 241 24.88 -17.12 -15.11
N ASP A 242 24.42 -18.25 -15.57
CA ASP A 242 24.75 -18.79 -16.87
C ASP A 242 23.59 -18.57 -17.83
N VAL A 243 23.86 -18.41 -19.10
CA VAL A 243 22.83 -18.24 -20.12
C VAL A 243 22.89 -19.47 -21.02
N ASP A 244 21.90 -20.34 -20.89
CA ASP A 244 21.75 -21.46 -21.83
C ASP A 244 21.22 -20.91 -23.15
N ILE A 245 22.06 -20.94 -24.17
CA ILE A 245 21.73 -20.49 -25.54
C ILE A 245 20.66 -21.36 -26.22
N ASN A 246 20.40 -22.55 -25.69
CA ASN A 246 19.41 -23.49 -26.21
C ASN A 246 18.07 -23.36 -25.50
N ASN A 247 18.01 -22.68 -24.35
CA ASN A 247 16.78 -22.48 -23.59
C ASN A 247 16.16 -21.11 -23.89
N ARG A 248 15.03 -21.10 -24.58
CA ARG A 248 14.29 -19.89 -24.95
C ARG A 248 13.08 -19.73 -24.03
N GLY A 249 13.32 -19.46 -22.74
CA GLY A 249 12.27 -19.08 -21.77
C GLY A 249 11.79 -17.65 -21.92
N VAL A 250 10.81 -17.26 -21.10
CA VAL A 250 10.31 -15.87 -21.01
C VAL A 250 11.40 -14.91 -20.52
N SER A 251 12.33 -15.40 -19.74
CA SER A 251 13.50 -14.65 -19.26
C SER A 251 14.78 -15.37 -19.65
N VAL A 252 15.74 -14.62 -20.18
CA VAL A 252 17.10 -15.11 -20.50
C VAL A 252 17.98 -15.27 -19.24
N TYR A 253 17.50 -14.83 -18.08
CA TYR A 253 18.24 -14.85 -16.81
C TYR A 253 17.84 -16.02 -15.90
N VAL A 254 17.18 -17.02 -16.43
CA VAL A 254 16.82 -18.26 -15.71
C VAL A 254 17.92 -19.29 -16.00
N THR A 255 18.56 -19.77 -14.94
CA THR A 255 19.39 -20.97 -14.97
C THR A 255 18.59 -22.12 -14.39
N GLU A 256 18.63 -23.26 -14.98
CA GLU A 256 18.13 -24.52 -14.43
C GLU A 256 18.95 -24.96 -13.21
#